data_1c087b1f61f0e447f0e75cbf555faf31
#
_entry.id   1c087b1f61f0e447f0e75cbf555faf31
#
_cell.length_a   1.000
_cell.length_b   1.000
_cell.length_c   1.000
_cell.angle_alpha   90.00
_cell.angle_beta   90.00
_cell.angle_gamma   90.00
#
_symmetry.space_group_name_H-M   'P 1'
#
loop_
_entity.id
_entity.type
_entity.pdbx_description
1 polymer ?
#
loop_
_entity_poly.entity_id
_entity_poly.type
_entity_poly.pdbx_seq_one_letter_code
_entity_poly.pdbx_strand_id
1 'polypeptide(L)'
;MTRIALPPLGELRRVHPLAEIPPELRTRDLARYACHEAGHVVLLEWVGIAPESARADDCGGEVRFDPGQLDQDTGPNDYDRPLAATQAAACFHAGILAELIHTGHPWQGVTVRHRSGDWRKARTIITPHFGNGLAGHGFSQRVALAVLTARWPRVQEVAGQLIERGTWIPE
;
A
#
# COMPACT_ATOMS: atom_id res chain seq x y z
N MET A 1 -18.75 -6.28 10.80
CA MET A 1 -17.42 -6.11 10.13
C MET A 1 -17.40 -6.93 8.85
N THR A 2 -17.30 -6.32 7.70
CA THR A 2 -17.19 -7.02 6.41
C THR A 2 -15.85 -7.74 6.34
N ARG A 3 -15.87 -9.06 6.16
CA ARG A 3 -14.64 -9.86 6.04
C ARG A 3 -13.93 -9.49 4.73
N ILE A 4 -12.69 -9.04 4.80
CA ILE A 4 -11.87 -8.72 3.64
C ILE A 4 -11.41 -10.03 2.99
N ALA A 5 -11.71 -10.20 1.70
CA ALA A 5 -11.27 -11.37 0.92
C ALA A 5 -9.81 -11.17 0.48
N LEU A 6 -8.88 -11.64 1.30
CA LEU A 6 -7.45 -11.62 0.98
C LEU A 6 -7.11 -12.68 -0.08
N PRO A 7 -6.00 -12.49 -0.85
CA PRO A 7 -5.53 -13.48 -1.79
C PRO A 7 -5.21 -14.81 -1.08
N PRO A 8 -5.44 -15.96 -1.75
CA PRO A 8 -5.15 -17.27 -1.17
C PRO A 8 -3.67 -17.45 -0.86
N LEU A 9 -3.35 -18.08 0.28
CA LEU A 9 -1.96 -18.32 0.70
C LEU A 9 -1.15 -19.13 -0.31
N GLY A 10 -1.79 -20.01 -1.08
CA GLY A 10 -1.13 -20.75 -2.16
C GLY A 10 -0.54 -19.86 -3.26
N GLU A 11 -0.94 -18.59 -3.34
CA GLU A 11 -0.41 -17.62 -4.30
C GLU A 11 0.71 -16.73 -3.75
N LEU A 12 1.11 -16.94 -2.49
CA LEU A 12 2.09 -16.10 -1.79
C LEU A 12 3.38 -15.88 -2.59
N ARG A 13 3.87 -16.91 -3.30
CA ARG A 13 5.10 -16.88 -4.09
C ARG A 13 4.86 -16.74 -5.59
N ARG A 14 3.62 -16.56 -6.01
CA ARG A 14 3.30 -16.40 -7.44
C ARG A 14 3.88 -15.09 -7.96
N VAL A 15 4.60 -15.20 -9.08
CA VAL A 15 5.12 -14.03 -9.81
C VAL A 15 4.08 -13.61 -10.85
N HIS A 16 3.71 -12.34 -10.82
CA HIS A 16 2.83 -11.72 -11.79
C HIS A 16 3.64 -10.89 -12.80
N PRO A 17 3.15 -10.72 -14.03
CA PRO A 17 3.80 -9.87 -15.01
C PRO A 17 4.02 -8.46 -14.48
N LEU A 18 5.18 -7.86 -14.80
CA LEU A 18 5.48 -6.50 -14.44
C LEU A 18 4.73 -5.53 -15.36
N ALA A 19 4.12 -4.51 -14.78
CA ALA A 19 3.49 -3.40 -15.51
C ALA A 19 4.04 -2.06 -15.04
N GLU A 20 4.20 -1.14 -15.96
CA GLU A 20 4.56 0.25 -15.66
C GLU A 20 3.32 1.05 -15.24
N ILE A 21 3.55 2.12 -14.49
CA ILE A 21 2.50 3.07 -14.10
C ILE A 21 1.92 3.72 -15.36
N PRO A 22 0.58 3.83 -15.47
CA PRO A 22 -0.05 4.59 -16.54
C PRO A 22 0.52 6.01 -16.64
N PRO A 23 0.79 6.54 -17.85
CA PRO A 23 1.37 7.88 -18.03
C PRO A 23 0.55 8.99 -17.37
N GLU A 24 -0.76 8.82 -17.28
CA GLU A 24 -1.71 9.75 -16.66
C GLU A 24 -1.43 9.99 -15.17
N LEU A 25 -0.83 8.99 -14.48
CA LEU A 25 -0.43 9.11 -13.08
C LEU A 25 0.91 9.81 -12.86
N ARG A 26 1.52 10.34 -13.92
CA ARG A 26 2.79 11.09 -13.84
C ARG A 26 2.59 12.61 -13.77
N THR A 27 1.36 13.09 -13.89
CA THR A 27 1.02 14.50 -13.78
C THR A 27 0.85 14.93 -12.31
N ARG A 28 0.99 16.23 -12.04
CA ARG A 28 0.69 16.79 -10.73
C ARG A 28 -0.83 16.83 -10.52
N ASP A 29 -1.30 16.29 -9.41
CA ASP A 29 -2.73 16.23 -9.07
C ASP A 29 -2.88 16.04 -7.57
N LEU A 30 -3.36 17.08 -6.87
CA LEU A 30 -3.56 17.04 -5.43
C LEU A 30 -4.53 15.94 -4.99
N ALA A 31 -5.64 15.75 -5.71
CA ALA A 31 -6.62 14.72 -5.35
C ALA A 31 -6.01 13.31 -5.42
N ARG A 32 -5.19 13.07 -6.44
CA ARG A 32 -4.48 11.79 -6.61
C ARG A 32 -3.44 11.60 -5.50
N TYR A 33 -2.64 12.62 -5.17
CA TYR A 33 -1.67 12.53 -4.06
C TYR A 33 -2.36 12.35 -2.71
N ALA A 34 -3.48 13.02 -2.48
CA ALA A 34 -4.28 12.82 -1.28
C ALA A 34 -4.80 11.38 -1.16
N CYS A 35 -5.25 10.78 -2.26
CA CYS A 35 -5.63 9.37 -2.29
C CYS A 35 -4.44 8.44 -2.05
N HIS A 36 -3.25 8.77 -2.57
CA HIS A 36 -2.01 8.03 -2.32
C HIS A 36 -1.72 7.95 -0.82
N GLU A 37 -1.63 9.09 -0.15
CA GLU A 37 -1.34 9.14 1.28
C GLU A 37 -2.46 8.51 2.13
N ALA A 38 -3.72 8.72 1.75
CA ALA A 38 -4.84 8.05 2.39
C ALA A 38 -4.78 6.52 2.26
N GLY A 39 -4.28 6.01 1.15
CA GLY A 39 -4.02 4.58 0.96
C GLY A 39 -3.03 4.03 1.99
N HIS A 40 -1.93 4.72 2.23
CA HIS A 40 -0.96 4.35 3.27
C HIS A 40 -1.59 4.37 4.66
N VAL A 41 -2.33 5.42 5.01
CA VAL A 41 -3.04 5.52 6.30
C VAL A 41 -3.95 4.31 6.52
N VAL A 42 -4.79 3.98 5.56
CA VAL A 42 -5.78 2.88 5.69
C VAL A 42 -5.11 1.51 5.81
N LEU A 43 -4.00 1.28 5.11
CA LEU A 43 -3.26 0.02 5.24
C LEU A 43 -2.55 -0.09 6.60
N LEU A 44 -1.95 1.00 7.10
CA LEU A 44 -1.36 1.05 8.45
C LEU A 44 -2.40 0.77 9.52
N GLU A 45 -3.57 1.43 9.46
CA GLU A 45 -4.71 1.15 10.35
C GLU A 45 -5.13 -0.33 10.28
N TRP A 46 -5.12 -0.94 9.09
CA TRP A 46 -5.51 -2.33 8.91
C TRP A 46 -4.52 -3.32 9.57
N VAL A 47 -3.22 -3.07 9.49
CA VAL A 47 -2.21 -3.90 10.16
C VAL A 47 -2.07 -3.60 11.65
N GLY A 48 -2.83 -2.65 12.19
CA GLY A 48 -2.84 -2.30 13.61
C GLY A 48 -1.78 -1.26 14.00
N ILE A 49 -1.22 -0.54 13.04
CA ILE A 49 -0.29 0.56 13.28
C ILE A 49 -1.06 1.87 13.24
N ALA A 50 -0.91 2.69 14.27
CA ALA A 50 -1.50 4.02 14.31
C ALA A 50 -0.63 5.02 13.53
N PRO A 51 -1.09 5.58 12.40
CA PRO A 51 -0.38 6.68 11.76
C PRO A 51 -0.40 7.91 12.66
N GLU A 52 0.71 8.66 12.72
CA GLU A 52 0.82 9.89 13.51
C GLU A 52 0.18 11.07 12.80
N SER A 53 0.41 11.17 11.51
CA SER A 53 -0.13 12.21 10.64
C SER A 53 0.06 11.87 9.17
N ALA A 54 -0.68 12.55 8.30
CA ALA A 54 -0.44 12.57 6.87
C ALA A 54 -0.51 14.00 6.34
N ARG A 55 0.19 14.27 5.23
CA ARG A 55 0.10 15.51 4.48
C ARG A 55 0.11 15.24 2.98
N ALA A 56 -0.55 16.09 2.23
CA ALA A 56 -0.50 16.09 0.77
C ALA A 56 -0.58 17.52 0.24
N ASP A 57 0.15 17.78 -0.85
CA ASP A 57 0.09 19.01 -1.62
C ASP A 57 0.16 18.69 -3.12
N ASP A 58 0.28 19.69 -3.98
CA ASP A 58 0.35 19.51 -5.44
C ASP A 58 1.70 18.95 -5.93
N CYS A 59 2.65 18.75 -5.03
CA CYS A 59 3.98 18.21 -5.32
C CYS A 59 4.19 16.79 -4.80
N GLY A 60 3.31 16.31 -3.92
CA GLY A 60 3.39 14.99 -3.31
C GLY A 60 2.80 14.94 -1.91
N GLY A 61 3.27 14.00 -1.09
CA GLY A 61 2.83 13.87 0.27
C GLY A 61 3.72 12.96 1.11
N GLU A 62 3.32 12.74 2.35
CA GLU A 62 3.94 11.77 3.25
C GLU A 62 2.97 11.32 4.34
N VAL A 63 3.16 10.10 4.84
CA VAL A 63 2.54 9.60 6.07
C VAL A 63 3.63 9.37 7.10
N ARG A 64 3.42 9.86 8.32
CA ARG A 64 4.29 9.62 9.47
C ARG A 64 3.74 8.53 10.35
N PHE A 65 4.57 7.59 10.70
CA PHE A 65 4.31 6.50 11.63
C PHE A 65 5.63 5.98 12.18
N ASP A 66 5.59 5.20 13.25
CA ASP A 66 6.78 4.52 13.77
C ASP A 66 7.10 3.27 12.94
N PRO A 67 8.19 3.29 12.12
CA PRO A 67 8.57 2.14 11.30
C PRO A 67 8.91 0.89 12.10
N GLY A 68 9.31 1.03 13.37
CA GLY A 68 9.60 -0.10 14.26
C GLY A 68 8.40 -0.97 14.55
N GLN A 69 7.18 -0.44 14.37
CA GLN A 69 5.95 -1.22 14.51
C GLN A 69 5.70 -2.19 13.34
N LEU A 70 6.38 -2.01 12.19
CA LEU A 70 6.37 -2.97 11.08
C LEU A 70 7.37 -4.12 11.29
N ASP A 71 7.49 -4.62 12.52
CA ASP A 71 8.36 -5.76 12.82
C ASP A 71 7.81 -7.04 12.17
N GLN A 72 8.62 -7.61 11.26
CA GLN A 72 8.25 -8.75 10.45
C GLN A 72 8.82 -10.06 10.95
N ASP A 73 9.65 -10.00 11.98
CA ASP A 73 10.29 -11.17 12.59
C ASP A 73 9.50 -11.75 13.77
N THR A 74 8.27 -11.26 13.99
CA THR A 74 7.42 -11.66 15.12
C THR A 74 6.61 -12.95 14.90
N GLY A 75 6.65 -13.51 13.70
CA GLY A 75 5.95 -14.77 13.40
C GLY A 75 6.48 -15.96 14.22
N PRO A 76 5.59 -16.82 14.75
CA PRO A 76 5.99 -17.97 15.57
C PRO A 76 6.72 -19.05 14.79
N ASN A 77 6.66 -19.03 13.46
CA ASN A 77 7.32 -19.97 12.55
C ASN A 77 7.72 -19.31 11.23
N ASP A 78 8.56 -19.98 10.44
CA ASP A 78 9.08 -19.45 9.19
C ASP A 78 8.01 -19.21 8.10
N TYR A 79 6.86 -19.85 8.21
CA TYR A 79 5.76 -19.63 7.29
C TYR A 79 5.05 -18.29 7.53
N ASP A 80 4.88 -17.92 8.79
CA ASP A 80 4.20 -16.65 9.15
C ASP A 80 5.04 -15.43 8.79
N ARG A 81 6.37 -15.53 8.84
CA ARG A 81 7.28 -14.43 8.51
C ARG A 81 7.14 -13.93 7.07
N PRO A 82 7.14 -14.79 6.02
CA PRO A 82 6.88 -14.33 4.65
C PRO A 82 5.52 -13.68 4.49
N LEU A 83 4.48 -14.19 5.14
CA LEU A 83 3.15 -13.58 5.11
C LEU A 83 3.15 -12.20 5.78
N ALA A 84 3.73 -12.08 6.98
CA ALA A 84 3.87 -10.82 7.68
C ALA A 84 4.66 -9.78 6.85
N ALA A 85 5.74 -10.20 6.19
CA ALA A 85 6.51 -9.36 5.28
C ALA A 85 5.67 -8.85 4.12
N THR A 86 4.81 -9.67 3.52
CA THR A 86 3.92 -9.22 2.44
C THR A 86 2.86 -8.24 2.92
N GLN A 87 2.34 -8.40 4.13
CA GLN A 87 1.39 -7.45 4.72
C GLN A 87 2.05 -6.10 5.04
N ALA A 88 3.27 -6.12 5.59
CA ALA A 88 4.05 -4.90 5.80
C ALA A 88 4.40 -4.20 4.48
N ALA A 89 4.82 -4.94 3.47
CA ALA A 89 5.08 -4.38 2.13
C ALA A 89 3.82 -3.83 1.46
N ALA A 90 2.64 -4.41 1.74
CA ALA A 90 1.37 -3.90 1.26
C ALA A 90 1.11 -2.46 1.72
N CYS A 91 1.56 -2.08 2.94
CA CYS A 91 1.47 -0.71 3.42
C CYS A 91 2.21 0.27 2.50
N PHE A 92 3.36 -0.12 1.94
CA PHE A 92 4.13 0.72 1.00
C PHE A 92 3.61 0.66 -0.44
N HIS A 93 2.92 -0.40 -0.84
CA HIS A 93 2.26 -0.47 -2.14
C HIS A 93 0.89 0.23 -2.16
N ALA A 94 0.33 0.54 -1.02
CA ALA A 94 -1.02 1.07 -0.90
C ALA A 94 -1.23 2.39 -1.64
N GLY A 95 -0.24 3.28 -1.61
CA GLY A 95 -0.34 4.58 -2.27
C GLY A 95 -0.62 4.46 -3.77
N ILE A 96 0.23 3.73 -4.51
CA ILE A 96 0.02 3.56 -5.94
C ILE A 96 -1.28 2.81 -6.28
N LEU A 97 -1.68 1.84 -5.45
CA LEU A 97 -2.94 1.12 -5.67
C LEU A 97 -4.14 2.03 -5.41
N ALA A 98 -4.09 2.91 -4.43
CA ALA A 98 -5.12 3.92 -4.19
C ALA A 98 -5.24 4.90 -5.36
N GLU A 99 -4.11 5.33 -5.95
CA GLU A 99 -4.12 6.14 -7.17
C GLU A 99 -4.81 5.43 -8.33
N LEU A 100 -4.50 4.15 -8.56
CA LEU A 100 -5.12 3.35 -9.63
C LEU A 100 -6.64 3.22 -9.43
N ILE A 101 -7.10 2.96 -8.21
CA ILE A 101 -8.53 2.90 -7.90
C ILE A 101 -9.19 4.26 -8.13
N HIS A 102 -8.59 5.34 -7.63
CA HIS A 102 -9.11 6.70 -7.75
C HIS A 102 -9.28 7.14 -9.21
N THR A 103 -8.32 6.80 -10.06
CA THR A 103 -8.32 7.17 -11.48
C THR A 103 -9.06 6.18 -12.37
N GLY A 104 -9.64 5.12 -11.79
CA GLY A 104 -10.40 4.12 -12.53
C GLY A 104 -9.54 3.18 -13.39
N HIS A 105 -8.24 3.11 -13.17
CA HIS A 105 -7.38 2.16 -13.86
C HIS A 105 -7.54 0.78 -13.24
N PRO A 106 -7.95 -0.23 -14.03
CA PRO A 106 -8.14 -1.57 -13.48
C PRO A 106 -6.80 -2.20 -13.11
N TRP A 107 -6.75 -2.83 -11.95
CA TRP A 107 -5.68 -3.74 -11.62
C TRP A 107 -5.96 -5.11 -12.30
N GLN A 108 -5.06 -5.56 -13.16
CA GLN A 108 -5.27 -6.73 -14.01
C GLN A 108 -4.39 -7.93 -13.64
N GLY A 109 -4.10 -8.13 -12.36
CA GLY A 109 -3.28 -9.26 -11.92
C GLY A 109 -1.82 -9.12 -12.30
N VAL A 110 -1.32 -7.90 -12.42
CA VAL A 110 0.08 -7.56 -12.68
C VAL A 110 0.76 -7.09 -11.41
N THR A 111 2.09 -7.01 -11.42
CA THR A 111 2.86 -6.28 -10.41
C THR A 111 3.17 -4.90 -10.97
N VAL A 112 2.62 -3.85 -10.36
CA VAL A 112 2.87 -2.47 -10.78
C VAL A 112 4.20 -2.00 -10.22
N ARG A 113 5.13 -1.65 -11.11
CA ARG A 113 6.40 -1.05 -10.71
C ARG A 113 6.27 0.46 -10.64
N HIS A 114 6.58 1.02 -9.50
CA HIS A 114 6.61 2.47 -9.29
C HIS A 114 8.01 2.91 -8.83
N ARG A 115 8.45 4.08 -9.30
CA ARG A 115 9.78 4.62 -9.01
C ARG A 115 9.78 5.51 -7.76
N SER A 116 9.05 5.11 -6.75
CA SER A 116 8.98 5.86 -5.50
C SER A 116 9.87 5.24 -4.42
N GLY A 117 10.07 5.98 -3.33
CA GLY A 117 10.68 5.44 -2.12
C GLY A 117 9.94 4.24 -1.56
N ASP A 118 8.62 4.16 -1.80
CA ASP A 118 7.77 3.08 -1.32
C ASP A 118 8.10 1.74 -1.95
N TRP A 119 8.36 1.70 -3.28
CA TRP A 119 8.85 0.48 -3.91
C TRP A 119 10.13 -0.02 -3.26
N ARG A 120 11.07 0.87 -2.98
CA ARG A 120 12.35 0.53 -2.34
C ARG A 120 12.14 0.00 -0.93
N LYS A 121 11.27 0.63 -0.14
CA LYS A 121 10.91 0.17 1.21
C LYS A 121 10.24 -1.20 1.17
N ALA A 122 9.25 -1.41 0.31
CA ALA A 122 8.62 -2.71 0.10
C ALA A 122 9.63 -3.78 -0.29
N ARG A 123 10.55 -3.47 -1.22
CA ARG A 123 11.60 -4.39 -1.66
C ARG A 123 12.54 -4.78 -0.50
N THR A 124 12.94 -3.83 0.34
CA THR A 124 13.78 -4.11 1.51
C THR A 124 13.13 -5.11 2.45
N ILE A 125 11.81 -5.00 2.64
CA ILE A 125 11.02 -5.89 3.49
C ILE A 125 10.90 -7.30 2.87
N ILE A 126 10.64 -7.38 1.57
CA ILE A 126 10.34 -8.63 0.87
C ILE A 126 11.59 -9.46 0.57
N THR A 127 12.69 -8.82 0.20
CA THR A 127 13.91 -9.50 -0.27
C THR A 127 14.43 -10.59 0.67
N PRO A 128 14.47 -10.43 2.01
CA PRO A 128 14.95 -11.48 2.91
C PRO A 128 14.13 -12.79 2.84
N HIS A 129 12.85 -12.70 2.43
CA HIS A 129 11.92 -13.83 2.41
C HIS A 129 11.66 -14.41 1.02
N PHE A 130 11.84 -13.60 -0.03
CA PHE A 130 11.46 -13.94 -1.41
C PHE A 130 12.60 -13.80 -2.43
N GLY A 131 13.76 -13.29 -2.03
CA GLY A 131 14.87 -13.00 -2.93
C GLY A 131 14.67 -11.70 -3.73
N ASN A 132 15.58 -11.45 -4.68
CA ASN A 132 15.67 -10.18 -5.43
C ASN A 132 14.67 -10.03 -6.59
N GLY A 133 13.82 -11.00 -6.83
CA GLY A 133 12.84 -10.99 -7.92
C GLY A 133 11.56 -10.25 -7.58
N LEU A 134 10.49 -10.58 -8.32
CA LEU A 134 9.16 -10.00 -8.14
C LEU A 134 8.26 -10.83 -7.20
N ALA A 135 8.73 -11.99 -6.73
CA ALA A 135 7.96 -12.80 -5.80
C ALA A 135 7.68 -12.01 -4.50
N GLY A 136 6.48 -12.14 -3.98
CA GLY A 136 6.01 -11.38 -2.82
C GLY A 136 5.43 -10.00 -3.15
N HIS A 137 5.96 -9.26 -4.12
CA HIS A 137 5.41 -7.95 -4.51
C HIS A 137 3.99 -8.07 -5.06
N GLY A 138 3.74 -9.02 -5.95
CA GLY A 138 2.41 -9.26 -6.51
C GLY A 138 1.38 -9.62 -5.44
N PHE A 139 1.74 -10.46 -4.49
CA PHE A 139 0.86 -10.80 -3.36
C PHE A 139 0.59 -9.58 -2.47
N SER A 140 1.63 -8.81 -2.12
CA SER A 140 1.50 -7.59 -1.31
C SER A 140 0.57 -6.57 -1.97
N GLN A 141 0.67 -6.38 -3.28
CA GLN A 141 -0.21 -5.46 -4.02
C GLN A 141 -1.66 -5.97 -4.04
N ARG A 142 -1.87 -7.28 -4.15
CA ARG A 142 -3.23 -7.86 -4.07
C ARG A 142 -3.83 -7.74 -2.68
N VAL A 143 -3.02 -7.88 -1.63
CA VAL A 143 -3.45 -7.58 -0.25
C VAL A 143 -3.87 -6.12 -0.14
N ALA A 144 -3.02 -5.20 -0.57
CA ALA A 144 -3.33 -3.77 -0.55
C ALA A 144 -4.64 -3.46 -1.32
N LEU A 145 -4.78 -3.99 -2.54
CA LEU A 145 -6.00 -3.82 -3.34
C LEU A 145 -7.26 -4.31 -2.62
N ALA A 146 -7.20 -5.50 -2.02
CA ALA A 146 -8.34 -6.07 -1.30
C ALA A 146 -8.77 -5.22 -0.11
N VAL A 147 -7.79 -4.74 0.68
CA VAL A 147 -8.03 -3.88 1.84
C VAL A 147 -8.59 -2.52 1.40
N LEU A 148 -7.95 -1.87 0.42
CA LEU A 148 -8.38 -0.56 -0.08
C LEU A 148 -9.78 -0.61 -0.67
N THR A 149 -10.10 -1.64 -1.47
CA THR A 149 -11.43 -1.82 -2.04
C THR A 149 -12.49 -1.97 -0.94
N ALA A 150 -12.22 -2.78 0.07
CA ALA A 150 -13.15 -3.00 1.18
C ALA A 150 -13.30 -1.77 2.09
N ARG A 151 -12.26 -0.94 2.19
CA ARG A 151 -12.22 0.25 3.04
C ARG A 151 -12.20 1.57 2.23
N TRP A 152 -12.66 1.54 1.00
CA TRP A 152 -12.62 2.71 0.12
C TRP A 152 -13.31 3.96 0.70
N PRO A 153 -14.45 3.87 1.41
CA PRO A 153 -15.03 5.02 2.09
C PRO A 153 -14.08 5.68 3.10
N ARG A 154 -13.23 4.90 3.80
CA ARG A 154 -12.22 5.46 4.70
C ARG A 154 -11.09 6.16 3.94
N VAL A 155 -10.68 5.61 2.79
CA VAL A 155 -9.70 6.29 1.91
C VAL A 155 -10.25 7.64 1.47
N GLN A 156 -11.51 7.70 1.03
CA GLN A 156 -12.17 8.94 0.60
C GLN A 156 -12.27 9.97 1.73
N GLU A 157 -12.57 9.53 2.95
CA GLU A 157 -12.64 10.40 4.14
C GLU A 157 -11.29 11.05 4.45
N VAL A 158 -10.21 10.25 4.53
CA VAL A 158 -8.86 10.76 4.79
C VAL A 158 -8.39 11.66 3.65
N ALA A 159 -8.59 11.24 2.39
CA ALA A 159 -8.24 12.04 1.22
C ALA A 159 -8.99 13.38 1.18
N GLY A 160 -10.27 13.39 1.55
CA GLY A 160 -11.07 14.62 1.66
C GLY A 160 -10.46 15.62 2.64
N GLN A 161 -10.05 15.16 3.83
CA GLN A 161 -9.37 16.00 4.80
C GLN A 161 -8.02 16.53 4.30
N LEU A 162 -7.25 15.68 3.60
CA LEU A 162 -5.98 16.10 2.99
C LEU A 162 -6.17 17.17 1.90
N ILE A 163 -7.22 17.05 1.07
CA ILE A 163 -7.55 18.05 0.05
C ILE A 163 -7.96 19.38 0.69
N GLU A 164 -8.79 19.33 1.73
CA GLU A 164 -9.33 20.53 2.38
C GLU A 164 -8.30 21.28 3.23
N ARG A 165 -7.45 20.54 3.95
CA ARG A 165 -6.58 21.08 5.01
C ARG A 165 -5.10 20.95 4.71
N GLY A 166 -4.72 20.17 3.70
CA GLY A 166 -3.33 19.78 3.43
C GLY A 166 -2.75 18.75 4.41
N THR A 167 -3.45 18.51 5.53
CA THR A 167 -3.00 17.62 6.61
C THR A 167 -4.15 16.79 7.15
N TRP A 168 -3.82 15.60 7.65
CA TRP A 168 -4.69 14.70 8.38
C TRP A 168 -3.99 14.26 9.68
N ILE A 169 -4.73 14.20 10.77
CA ILE A 169 -4.30 13.72 12.09
C ILE A 169 -5.37 12.75 12.59
N PRO A 170 -5.00 11.61 13.21
CA PRO A 170 -5.97 10.70 13.79
C PRO A 170 -6.78 11.38 14.90
N GLU A 171 -8.08 11.06 14.98
CA GLU A 171 -8.99 11.54 16.01
C GLU A 171 -8.75 10.84 17.36
#